data_54f35b81c05979bad0a3653cd7f1f7e3
#
_entry.id   54f35b81c05979bad0a3653cd7f1f7e3
#
_cell.length_a   1.000
_cell.length_b   1.000
_cell.length_c   1.000
_cell.angle_alpha   90.00
_cell.angle_beta   90.00
_cell.angle_gamma   90.00
#
_symmetry.space_group_name_H-M   'P 1'
#
loop_
_entity.id
_entity.type
_entity.pdbx_description
1 polymer ?
#
loop_
_entity_poly.entity_id
_entity_poly.type
_entity_poly.pdbx_seq_one_letter_code
_entity_poly.pdbx_strand_id
1 'polypeptide(L)'
;MSIRLLTAFTAAVTTATAVAVVVLAPAANAAIDTTRTPGLAKYTVTLNSDSTGASWTGHESVTFTNTSPTALAEVYLRLWDNYHGACPSSTPITVTNVTGGTAGALTVDCTALKVTLPAPLAQNATGTIGFDLGIVVPAGADRFGRDGAYNFIGNALPVLAVRDGAGWHLSPYTNNGESFYSLISDFDVTLEHPAALLVPATGTSSDTPGASGRTVTHAVATNVRDFAWAAGPFTKTTGVSAGGYRVNVYRTSAISSSSAASMLTTAQNALDAHSSRFGAYPYAEADVVLDNNFWFGGMEYPGFVLDVVSSTALAHELAHQWFYGIVGDDEYTTPWLDEAFTDYATDLYFGKTGTNCWNSVTWQSSSERLTSPMSYWDAHSSRYSTVVYGYGKCALHDLRRTLGTTTMQTMLYNYAQSHWYGVSTVPDFKAAAQSAAGSTSLSSFWTTHRIDG
;
A
#
# COMPACT_ATOMS: atom_id res chain seq x y z
N MET A 1 67.65 9.73 57.33
CA MET A 1 66.85 10.61 56.43
C MET A 1 66.37 9.73 55.27
N SER A 2 65.19 9.15 55.42
CA SER A 2 64.67 8.12 54.50
C SER A 2 63.54 8.75 53.65
N ILE A 3 63.76 8.80 52.35
CA ILE A 3 62.80 9.27 51.37
C ILE A 3 61.94 8.09 50.97
N ARG A 4 60.62 8.20 51.22
CA ARG A 4 59.60 7.27 50.68
C ARG A 4 59.09 7.74 49.30
N LEU A 5 59.27 6.91 48.28
CA LEU A 5 58.63 7.08 47.00
C LEU A 5 57.16 6.61 47.10
N LEU A 6 56.23 7.49 46.75
CA LEU A 6 54.84 7.13 46.48
C LEU A 6 54.72 6.78 45.01
N THR A 7 54.31 5.56 44.70
CA THR A 7 53.88 5.10 43.37
C THR A 7 52.36 5.31 43.24
N ALA A 8 51.97 6.15 42.32
CA ALA A 8 50.55 6.34 41.96
C ALA A 8 50.15 5.30 40.88
N PHE A 9 49.15 4.48 41.22
CA PHE A 9 48.49 3.58 40.25
C PHE A 9 47.37 4.35 39.57
N THR A 10 47.48 4.57 38.26
CA THR A 10 46.39 5.04 37.39
C THR A 10 45.63 3.80 36.88
N ALA A 11 44.40 3.63 37.33
CA ALA A 11 43.47 2.64 36.77
C ALA A 11 42.84 3.20 35.50
N ALA A 12 43.12 2.57 34.35
CA ALA A 12 42.45 2.85 33.12
C ALA A 12 41.08 2.12 33.09
N VAL A 13 39.99 2.87 33.08
CA VAL A 13 38.63 2.34 32.90
C VAL A 13 38.40 2.24 31.39
N THR A 14 38.43 1.03 30.87
CA THR A 14 37.99 0.73 29.49
C THR A 14 36.48 0.53 29.49
N THR A 15 35.73 1.52 28.98
CA THR A 15 34.30 1.40 28.64
C THR A 15 34.16 0.57 27.38
N ALA A 16 33.71 -0.67 27.52
CA ALA A 16 33.29 -1.48 26.37
C ALA A 16 31.89 -1.04 25.95
N THR A 17 31.82 -0.35 24.83
CA THR A 17 30.55 -0.10 24.14
C THR A 17 30.08 -1.41 23.46
N ALA A 18 29.04 -2.05 24.03
CA ALA A 18 28.36 -3.15 23.38
C ALA A 18 27.56 -2.61 22.22
N VAL A 19 27.99 -2.86 20.98
CA VAL A 19 27.18 -2.68 19.79
C VAL A 19 26.16 -3.82 19.78
N ALA A 20 24.90 -3.50 20.08
CA ALA A 20 23.80 -4.44 19.88
C ALA A 20 23.60 -4.63 18.37
N VAL A 21 24.05 -5.76 17.84
CA VAL A 21 23.67 -6.20 16.50
C VAL A 21 22.21 -6.65 16.60
N VAL A 22 21.29 -5.83 16.10
CA VAL A 22 19.91 -6.23 15.87
C VAL A 22 19.93 -7.23 14.72
N VAL A 23 19.89 -8.52 15.06
CA VAL A 23 19.63 -9.57 14.07
C VAL A 23 18.14 -9.44 13.70
N LEU A 24 17.85 -8.83 12.56
CA LEU A 24 16.53 -8.88 11.96
C LEU A 24 16.22 -10.36 11.71
N ALA A 25 15.20 -10.88 12.38
CA ALA A 25 14.67 -12.19 12.06
C ALA A 25 14.27 -12.19 10.56
N PRO A 26 14.60 -13.22 9.79
CA PRO A 26 14.14 -13.30 8.42
C PRO A 26 12.59 -13.24 8.43
N ALA A 27 12.02 -12.42 7.57
CA ALA A 27 10.58 -12.38 7.36
C ALA A 27 10.10 -13.84 7.15
N ALA A 28 9.14 -14.26 7.96
CA ALA A 28 8.54 -15.58 7.75
C ALA A 28 8.02 -15.62 6.32
N ASN A 29 8.42 -16.63 5.54
CA ASN A 29 7.81 -16.86 4.24
C ASN A 29 6.32 -17.07 4.49
N ALA A 30 5.48 -16.16 4.00
CA ALA A 30 4.04 -16.32 4.06
C ALA A 30 3.66 -17.68 3.47
N ALA A 31 2.77 -18.41 4.12
CA ALA A 31 2.23 -19.63 3.55
C ALA A 31 1.51 -19.28 2.23
N ILE A 32 1.72 -20.10 1.19
CA ILE A 32 1.01 -19.90 -0.08
C ILE A 32 -0.48 -19.95 0.18
N ASP A 33 -1.19 -18.87 -0.13
CA ASP A 33 -2.65 -18.83 -0.07
C ASP A 33 -3.22 -19.72 -1.19
N THR A 34 -3.84 -20.83 -0.82
CA THR A 34 -4.49 -21.74 -1.76
C THR A 34 -5.98 -21.44 -1.93
N THR A 35 -6.50 -20.46 -1.23
CA THR A 35 -7.91 -20.04 -1.32
C THR A 35 -8.11 -18.95 -2.36
N ARG A 36 -7.06 -18.23 -2.73
CA ARG A 36 -7.04 -17.12 -3.70
C ARG A 36 -6.03 -17.39 -4.81
N THR A 37 -6.40 -17.03 -6.03
CA THR A 37 -5.60 -17.30 -7.25
C THR A 37 -5.87 -16.18 -8.29
N PRO A 38 -4.97 -15.91 -9.26
CA PRO A 38 -3.62 -16.43 -9.44
C PRO A 38 -2.66 -15.88 -8.38
N GLY A 39 -1.78 -16.72 -7.84
CA GLY A 39 -0.80 -16.32 -6.82
C GLY A 39 0.63 -16.36 -7.36
N LEU A 40 1.58 -15.93 -6.51
CA LEU A 40 3.01 -15.90 -6.82
C LEU A 40 3.33 -15.17 -8.14
N ALA A 41 2.62 -14.08 -8.40
CA ALA A 41 2.79 -13.32 -9.63
C ALA A 41 4.12 -12.57 -9.64
N LYS A 42 4.77 -12.56 -10.81
CA LYS A 42 5.99 -11.79 -11.09
C LYS A 42 5.78 -10.98 -12.34
N TYR A 43 5.82 -9.68 -12.19
CA TYR A 43 5.69 -8.71 -13.28
C TYR A 43 7.09 -8.29 -13.74
N THR A 44 7.33 -8.33 -15.04
CA THR A 44 8.51 -7.75 -15.69
C THR A 44 8.05 -6.70 -16.66
N VAL A 45 8.47 -5.45 -16.42
CA VAL A 45 7.98 -4.28 -17.13
C VAL A 45 9.16 -3.50 -17.69
N THR A 46 9.08 -3.08 -18.96
CA THR A 46 10.03 -2.17 -19.58
C THR A 46 9.27 -1.08 -20.32
N LEU A 47 9.41 0.15 -19.87
CA LEU A 47 8.69 1.30 -20.43
C LEU A 47 9.66 2.42 -20.77
N ASN A 48 9.35 3.15 -21.86
CA ASN A 48 10.05 4.34 -22.30
C ASN A 48 9.09 5.51 -22.24
N SER A 49 9.48 6.60 -21.57
CA SER A 49 8.68 7.81 -21.53
C SER A 49 8.91 8.70 -22.74
N ASP A 50 7.95 9.59 -22.98
CA ASP A 50 8.16 10.78 -23.81
C ASP A 50 9.12 11.78 -23.13
N SER A 51 9.30 12.96 -23.75
CA SER A 51 10.19 14.00 -23.22
C SER A 51 9.71 14.65 -21.93
N THR A 52 8.48 14.41 -21.50
CA THR A 52 7.82 15.04 -20.33
C THR A 52 7.52 14.07 -19.20
N GLY A 53 7.62 12.75 -19.43
CA GLY A 53 7.20 11.72 -18.50
C GLY A 53 5.68 11.53 -18.44
N ALA A 54 4.92 12.18 -19.32
CA ALA A 54 3.45 12.10 -19.34
C ALA A 54 2.91 10.94 -20.19
N SER A 55 3.75 10.31 -20.99
CA SER A 55 3.38 9.17 -21.82
C SER A 55 4.45 8.10 -21.74
N TRP A 56 4.04 6.85 -21.54
CA TRP A 56 4.94 5.71 -21.41
C TRP A 56 4.48 4.59 -22.35
N THR A 57 5.44 3.97 -23.02
CA THR A 57 5.16 2.84 -23.93
C THR A 57 6.20 1.77 -23.78
N GLY A 58 5.81 0.52 -23.92
CA GLY A 58 6.73 -0.60 -23.85
C GLY A 58 6.01 -1.94 -23.69
N HIS A 59 6.58 -2.79 -22.87
CA HIS A 59 6.12 -4.16 -22.72
C HIS A 59 5.99 -4.55 -21.24
N GLU A 60 4.96 -5.32 -20.95
CA GLU A 60 4.77 -5.96 -19.67
C GLU A 60 4.54 -7.46 -19.87
N SER A 61 5.10 -8.27 -18.97
CA SER A 61 4.77 -9.68 -18.86
C SER A 61 4.55 -10.06 -17.40
N VAL A 62 3.57 -10.91 -17.15
CA VAL A 62 3.30 -11.49 -15.84
C VAL A 62 3.34 -12.99 -15.89
N THR A 63 4.16 -13.58 -15.03
CA THR A 63 4.19 -15.02 -14.76
C THR A 63 3.48 -15.29 -13.44
N PHE A 64 2.56 -16.24 -13.39
CA PHE A 64 1.72 -16.51 -12.24
C PHE A 64 1.45 -18.01 -12.08
N THR A 65 1.07 -18.42 -10.89
CA THR A 65 0.73 -19.79 -10.55
C THR A 65 -0.76 -19.90 -10.22
N ASN A 66 -1.43 -20.92 -10.75
CA ASN A 66 -2.76 -21.28 -10.24
C ASN A 66 -2.62 -21.96 -8.89
N THR A 67 -2.86 -21.24 -7.81
CA THR A 67 -2.78 -21.75 -6.44
C THR A 67 -4.05 -22.47 -5.99
N SER A 68 -5.17 -22.36 -6.74
CA SER A 68 -6.45 -22.97 -6.39
C SER A 68 -6.57 -24.41 -6.89
N PRO A 69 -7.44 -25.24 -6.29
CA PRO A 69 -7.72 -26.60 -6.78
C PRO A 69 -8.50 -26.61 -8.11
N THR A 70 -9.09 -25.49 -8.52
CA THR A 70 -9.87 -25.38 -9.76
C THR A 70 -8.97 -24.92 -10.90
N ALA A 71 -8.99 -25.61 -12.04
CA ALA A 71 -8.25 -25.21 -13.22
C ALA A 71 -8.75 -23.85 -13.73
N LEU A 72 -7.81 -22.96 -14.10
CA LEU A 72 -8.09 -21.63 -14.65
C LEU A 72 -8.14 -21.69 -16.18
N ALA A 73 -9.30 -21.45 -16.77
CA ALA A 73 -9.45 -21.31 -18.22
C ALA A 73 -9.17 -19.88 -18.71
N GLU A 74 -9.15 -18.93 -17.81
CA GLU A 74 -8.99 -17.50 -18.07
C GLU A 74 -8.40 -16.80 -16.87
N VAL A 75 -7.85 -15.60 -17.09
CA VAL A 75 -7.52 -14.60 -16.07
C VAL A 75 -8.03 -13.25 -16.49
N TYR A 76 -8.05 -12.30 -15.55
CA TYR A 76 -8.40 -10.93 -15.83
C TYR A 76 -7.24 -10.02 -15.43
N LEU A 77 -6.95 -9.03 -16.27
CA LEU A 77 -6.07 -7.90 -15.93
C LEU A 77 -6.95 -6.74 -15.49
N ARG A 78 -6.59 -6.09 -14.39
CA ARG A 78 -7.23 -4.88 -13.91
C ARG A 78 -6.47 -3.68 -14.47
N LEU A 79 -7.21 -2.77 -15.09
CA LEU A 79 -6.74 -1.51 -15.66
C LEU A 79 -7.50 -0.38 -14.95
N TRP A 80 -7.22 -0.23 -13.66
CA TRP A 80 -8.03 0.59 -12.75
C TRP A 80 -8.28 1.99 -13.28
N ASP A 81 -7.23 2.67 -13.74
CA ASP A 81 -7.29 4.08 -14.13
C ASP A 81 -7.83 4.34 -15.54
N ASN A 82 -8.39 3.32 -16.18
CA ASN A 82 -9.20 3.54 -17.40
C ASN A 82 -10.54 4.20 -17.11
N TYR A 83 -10.97 4.23 -15.85
CA TYR A 83 -12.26 4.80 -15.47
C TYR A 83 -12.09 5.91 -14.43
N HIS A 84 -12.54 7.11 -14.76
CA HIS A 84 -12.65 8.27 -13.86
C HIS A 84 -14.06 8.88 -13.99
N GLY A 85 -15.08 8.13 -13.52
CA GLY A 85 -16.49 8.53 -13.61
C GLY A 85 -17.19 8.20 -14.96
N ALA A 86 -16.42 7.87 -15.99
CA ALA A 86 -16.92 7.37 -17.29
C ALA A 86 -15.80 6.64 -18.05
N CYS A 87 -16.15 5.67 -18.91
CA CYS A 87 -15.21 5.11 -19.88
C CYS A 87 -14.97 6.11 -21.01
N PRO A 88 -13.74 6.63 -21.18
CA PRO A 88 -13.43 7.52 -22.29
C PRO A 88 -13.42 6.78 -23.62
N SER A 89 -13.59 7.50 -24.72
CA SER A 89 -13.47 6.94 -26.07
C SER A 89 -12.06 6.43 -26.41
N SER A 90 -11.04 6.97 -25.72
CA SER A 90 -9.65 6.50 -25.76
C SER A 90 -9.20 6.34 -24.30
N THR A 91 -8.98 5.09 -23.89
CA THR A 91 -8.54 4.79 -22.54
C THR A 91 -7.11 5.21 -22.32
N PRO A 92 -6.75 5.76 -21.14
CA PRO A 92 -5.39 6.18 -20.84
C PRO A 92 -4.40 5.00 -20.72
N ILE A 93 -4.89 3.80 -20.39
CA ILE A 93 -4.09 2.57 -20.34
C ILE A 93 -4.55 1.65 -21.47
N THR A 94 -3.63 1.28 -22.36
CA THR A 94 -3.91 0.43 -23.53
C THR A 94 -3.05 -0.84 -23.47
N VAL A 95 -3.71 -1.98 -23.68
CA VAL A 95 -3.09 -3.31 -23.76
C VAL A 95 -3.32 -3.84 -25.16
N THR A 96 -2.23 -4.17 -25.86
CA THR A 96 -2.25 -4.68 -27.24
C THR A 96 -1.28 -5.86 -27.39
N ASN A 97 -1.35 -6.58 -28.52
CA ASN A 97 -0.42 -7.67 -28.86
C ASN A 97 -0.29 -8.73 -27.75
N VAL A 98 -1.42 -9.12 -27.12
CA VAL A 98 -1.43 -10.07 -26.02
C VAL A 98 -0.89 -11.44 -26.47
N THR A 99 0.04 -12.00 -25.71
CA THR A 99 0.61 -13.34 -25.86
C THR A 99 0.29 -14.19 -24.65
N GLY A 100 0.39 -15.52 -24.78
CA GLY A 100 0.04 -16.44 -23.69
C GLY A 100 -1.46 -16.65 -23.50
N GLY A 101 -2.31 -15.95 -24.28
CA GLY A 101 -3.74 -16.05 -24.27
C GLY A 101 -4.40 -15.20 -25.35
N THR A 102 -5.75 -15.17 -25.34
CA THR A 102 -6.53 -14.35 -26.25
C THR A 102 -7.29 -13.28 -25.45
N ALA A 103 -7.02 -12.03 -25.72
CA ALA A 103 -7.70 -10.90 -25.09
C ALA A 103 -9.15 -10.76 -25.61
N GLY A 104 -10.07 -10.50 -24.68
CA GLY A 104 -11.45 -10.09 -24.97
C GLY A 104 -11.60 -8.58 -25.08
N ALA A 105 -12.85 -8.11 -25.05
CA ALA A 105 -13.14 -6.69 -24.89
C ALA A 105 -12.97 -6.25 -23.44
N LEU A 106 -12.74 -4.95 -23.21
CA LEU A 106 -12.79 -4.34 -21.89
C LEU A 106 -14.21 -4.43 -21.32
N THR A 107 -14.31 -4.75 -20.05
CA THR A 107 -15.56 -4.87 -19.29
C THR A 107 -15.45 -4.11 -17.97
N VAL A 108 -16.52 -4.11 -17.17
CA VAL A 108 -16.56 -3.45 -15.85
C VAL A 108 -16.06 -2.01 -15.96
N ASP A 109 -16.81 -1.20 -16.70
CA ASP A 109 -16.47 0.21 -16.90
C ASP A 109 -15.04 0.41 -17.42
N CYS A 110 -14.64 -0.40 -18.43
CA CYS A 110 -13.31 -0.43 -19.07
C CYS A 110 -12.11 -0.74 -18.14
N THR A 111 -12.33 -1.22 -16.93
CA THR A 111 -11.26 -1.52 -15.95
C THR A 111 -10.86 -3.00 -15.88
N ALA A 112 -11.50 -3.88 -16.63
CA ALA A 112 -11.19 -5.30 -16.64
C ALA A 112 -11.00 -5.84 -18.06
N LEU A 113 -9.86 -6.48 -18.31
CA LEU A 113 -9.55 -7.17 -19.56
C LEU A 113 -9.45 -8.67 -19.31
N LYS A 114 -10.40 -9.42 -19.90
CA LYS A 114 -10.35 -10.88 -19.88
C LYS A 114 -9.27 -11.38 -20.83
N VAL A 115 -8.47 -12.35 -20.35
CA VAL A 115 -7.53 -13.11 -21.20
C VAL A 115 -7.85 -14.60 -21.08
N THR A 116 -8.35 -15.20 -22.15
CA THR A 116 -8.63 -16.63 -22.24
C THR A 116 -7.33 -17.39 -22.48
N LEU A 117 -7.01 -18.34 -21.61
CA LEU A 117 -5.78 -19.14 -21.72
C LEU A 117 -5.89 -20.18 -22.84
N PRO A 118 -4.78 -20.58 -23.50
CA PRO A 118 -4.79 -21.57 -24.58
C PRO A 118 -5.30 -22.96 -24.15
N ALA A 119 -5.10 -23.30 -22.88
CA ALA A 119 -5.62 -24.48 -22.22
C ALA A 119 -5.84 -24.15 -20.72
N PRO A 120 -6.80 -24.84 -20.05
CA PRO A 120 -7.00 -24.65 -18.62
C PRO A 120 -5.73 -24.95 -17.82
N LEU A 121 -5.30 -23.99 -16.99
CA LEU A 121 -4.12 -24.08 -16.14
C LEU A 121 -4.46 -24.88 -14.87
N ALA A 122 -3.88 -26.04 -14.72
CA ALA A 122 -4.11 -26.91 -13.56
C ALA A 122 -3.55 -26.29 -12.28
N GLN A 123 -3.98 -26.78 -11.11
CA GLN A 123 -3.41 -26.39 -9.82
C GLN A 123 -1.89 -26.56 -9.82
N ASN A 124 -1.19 -25.59 -9.24
CA ASN A 124 0.28 -25.49 -9.17
C ASN A 124 0.99 -25.35 -10.53
N ALA A 125 0.25 -25.27 -11.63
CA ALA A 125 0.84 -24.96 -12.91
C ALA A 125 1.05 -23.44 -13.05
N THR A 126 2.09 -23.08 -13.80
CA THR A 126 2.48 -21.68 -14.06
C THR A 126 2.05 -21.26 -15.46
N GLY A 127 1.46 -20.07 -15.56
CA GLY A 127 1.13 -19.41 -16.82
C GLY A 127 1.94 -18.12 -16.98
N THR A 128 2.08 -17.67 -18.22
CA THR A 128 2.68 -16.36 -18.54
C THR A 128 1.84 -15.68 -19.59
N ILE A 129 1.55 -14.39 -19.35
CA ILE A 129 0.90 -13.49 -20.30
C ILE A 129 1.85 -12.32 -20.53
N GLY A 130 2.02 -11.93 -21.79
CA GLY A 130 2.78 -10.74 -22.17
C GLY A 130 1.94 -9.85 -23.07
N PHE A 131 2.21 -8.54 -23.07
CA PHE A 131 1.50 -7.58 -23.91
C PHE A 131 2.29 -6.29 -24.07
N ASP A 132 1.99 -5.54 -25.11
CA ASP A 132 2.45 -4.18 -25.26
C ASP A 132 1.55 -3.25 -24.46
N LEU A 133 2.17 -2.34 -23.71
CA LEU A 133 1.54 -1.41 -22.80
C LEU A 133 1.76 0.03 -23.24
N GLY A 134 0.69 0.81 -23.30
CA GLY A 134 0.71 2.24 -23.47
C GLY A 134 -0.02 2.94 -22.35
N ILE A 135 0.60 3.99 -21.79
CA ILE A 135 0.04 4.79 -20.70
C ILE A 135 0.12 6.26 -21.11
N VAL A 136 -0.99 6.98 -20.96
CA VAL A 136 -1.06 8.43 -21.15
C VAL A 136 -1.63 9.06 -19.89
N VAL A 137 -0.79 9.78 -19.16
CA VAL A 137 -1.14 10.40 -17.88
C VAL A 137 -2.09 11.59 -18.12
N PRO A 138 -3.31 11.57 -17.58
CA PRO A 138 -4.27 12.66 -17.79
C PRO A 138 -3.85 13.93 -17.07
N ALA A 139 -4.43 15.06 -17.44
CA ALA A 139 -4.22 16.34 -16.76
C ALA A 139 -5.06 16.39 -15.48
N GLY A 140 -4.50 16.97 -14.42
CA GLY A 140 -5.07 17.10 -13.08
C GLY A 140 -4.18 16.43 -12.06
N ALA A 141 -4.02 17.05 -10.89
CA ALA A 141 -3.28 16.46 -9.78
C ALA A 141 -4.12 15.34 -9.16
N ASP A 142 -3.80 14.10 -9.49
CA ASP A 142 -4.50 12.91 -9.04
C ASP A 142 -3.49 11.77 -8.81
N ARG A 143 -3.93 10.65 -8.19
CA ARG A 143 -3.12 9.43 -8.02
C ARG A 143 -2.64 8.86 -9.37
N PHE A 144 -3.43 9.04 -10.42
CA PHE A 144 -3.05 8.85 -11.81
C PHE A 144 -3.35 10.13 -12.59
N GLY A 145 -2.40 11.06 -12.57
CA GLY A 145 -2.60 12.38 -13.12
C GLY A 145 -1.33 13.20 -13.16
N ARG A 146 -1.43 14.44 -13.64
CA ARG A 146 -0.29 15.34 -13.71
C ARG A 146 -0.61 16.75 -13.26
N ASP A 147 0.30 17.35 -12.51
CA ASP A 147 0.34 18.77 -12.19
C ASP A 147 1.51 19.45 -12.90
N GLY A 148 1.23 20.19 -13.96
CA GLY A 148 2.25 20.84 -14.77
C GLY A 148 3.27 19.83 -15.33
N ALA A 149 4.52 19.89 -14.83
CA ALA A 149 5.62 19.02 -15.22
C ALA A 149 5.78 17.77 -14.32
N TYR A 150 4.91 17.58 -13.34
CA TYR A 150 4.93 16.48 -12.40
C TYR A 150 3.86 15.45 -12.77
N ASN A 151 4.26 14.20 -12.94
CA ASN A 151 3.37 13.11 -13.32
C ASN A 151 3.34 12.10 -12.17
N PHE A 152 2.14 11.66 -11.79
CA PHE A 152 1.87 10.68 -10.75
C PHE A 152 1.21 9.47 -11.42
N ILE A 153 1.78 8.29 -11.28
CA ILE A 153 1.42 7.12 -12.08
C ILE A 153 1.20 5.94 -11.11
N GLY A 154 0.07 6.02 -10.41
CA GLY A 154 -0.41 4.96 -9.52
C GLY A 154 -1.40 4.06 -10.24
N ASN A 155 -1.49 2.79 -9.85
CA ASN A 155 -2.42 1.77 -10.37
C ASN A 155 -2.49 1.67 -11.91
N ALA A 156 -1.44 2.14 -12.61
CA ALA A 156 -1.39 2.21 -14.06
C ALA A 156 -0.85 0.93 -14.73
N LEU A 157 -0.15 0.07 -13.98
CA LEU A 157 0.23 -1.25 -14.50
C LEU A 157 -0.98 -2.19 -14.43
N PRO A 158 -1.29 -2.92 -15.53
CA PRO A 158 -2.30 -3.96 -15.52
C PRO A 158 -1.94 -5.11 -14.56
N VAL A 159 -2.69 -5.28 -13.47
CA VAL A 159 -2.45 -6.34 -12.50
C VAL A 159 -3.52 -7.44 -12.58
N LEU A 160 -3.15 -8.67 -12.20
CA LEU A 160 -4.06 -9.81 -12.17
C LEU A 160 -5.17 -9.60 -11.14
N ALA A 161 -6.42 -9.78 -11.58
CA ALA A 161 -7.56 -9.83 -10.67
C ALA A 161 -7.48 -11.05 -9.76
N VAL A 162 -8.03 -10.95 -8.57
CA VAL A 162 -8.13 -12.05 -7.62
C VAL A 162 -9.36 -12.90 -7.93
N ARG A 163 -9.22 -14.22 -7.80
CA ARG A 163 -10.30 -15.19 -7.84
C ARG A 163 -10.26 -16.05 -6.58
N ASP A 164 -11.41 -16.28 -5.99
CA ASP A 164 -11.60 -17.20 -4.86
C ASP A 164 -12.85 -18.08 -5.04
N GLY A 165 -13.41 -18.62 -3.96
CA GLY A 165 -14.62 -19.45 -3.97
C GLY A 165 -15.87 -18.72 -4.47
N ALA A 166 -15.92 -17.39 -4.39
CA ALA A 166 -17.02 -16.56 -4.90
C ALA A 166 -16.88 -16.25 -6.42
N GLY A 167 -15.70 -16.46 -6.99
CA GLY A 167 -15.41 -16.17 -8.39
C GLY A 167 -14.33 -15.11 -8.56
N TRP A 168 -14.33 -14.41 -9.70
CA TRP A 168 -13.42 -13.29 -9.96
C TRP A 168 -13.91 -12.03 -9.27
N HIS A 169 -13.03 -11.37 -8.53
CA HIS A 169 -13.28 -10.05 -7.94
C HIS A 169 -13.02 -8.96 -8.99
N LEU A 170 -14.10 -8.47 -9.56
CA LEU A 170 -14.08 -7.47 -10.62
C LEU A 170 -14.92 -6.25 -10.23
N SER A 171 -14.77 -5.78 -9.01
CA SER A 171 -15.45 -4.58 -8.52
C SER A 171 -15.18 -3.38 -9.43
N PRO A 172 -16.15 -2.48 -9.66
CA PRO A 172 -15.91 -1.27 -10.44
C PRO A 172 -14.96 -0.32 -9.71
N TYR A 173 -14.38 0.62 -10.44
CA TYR A 173 -13.63 1.72 -9.84
C TYR A 173 -14.58 2.64 -9.05
N THR A 174 -14.13 3.15 -7.92
CA THR A 174 -14.83 4.18 -7.14
C THR A 174 -14.02 5.48 -7.11
N ASN A 175 -14.71 6.63 -7.15
CA ASN A 175 -14.10 7.95 -6.96
C ASN A 175 -14.17 8.42 -5.49
N ASN A 176 -14.71 7.60 -4.60
CA ASN A 176 -15.00 7.99 -3.21
C ASN A 176 -14.09 7.32 -2.18
N GLY A 177 -13.26 6.40 -2.63
CA GLY A 177 -12.28 5.64 -1.87
C GLY A 177 -11.50 4.75 -2.83
N GLU A 178 -11.15 3.55 -2.38
CA GLU A 178 -10.34 2.59 -3.14
C GLU A 178 -11.18 1.40 -3.62
N SER A 179 -10.75 0.82 -4.74
CA SER A 179 -11.36 -0.39 -5.32
C SER A 179 -10.31 -1.48 -5.53
N PHE A 180 -9.11 -1.26 -5.00
CA PHE A 180 -7.96 -2.08 -5.32
C PHE A 180 -8.00 -3.39 -4.53
N TYR A 181 -7.76 -4.47 -5.25
CA TYR A 181 -7.65 -5.79 -4.65
C TYR A 181 -6.71 -6.64 -5.48
N SER A 182 -5.55 -6.92 -4.93
CA SER A 182 -4.49 -7.71 -5.55
C SER A 182 -3.80 -8.61 -4.52
N LEU A 183 -3.20 -9.70 -4.99
CA LEU A 183 -2.34 -10.53 -4.16
C LEU A 183 -0.91 -10.00 -4.19
N ILE A 184 -0.15 -10.32 -3.15
CA ILE A 184 1.28 -10.04 -3.07
C ILE A 184 2.00 -10.58 -4.30
N SER A 185 2.84 -9.75 -4.90
CA SER A 185 3.54 -9.99 -6.15
C SER A 185 4.94 -9.39 -6.13
N ASP A 186 5.78 -9.82 -7.06
CA ASP A 186 7.08 -9.21 -7.31
C ASP A 186 7.02 -8.38 -8.60
N PHE A 187 7.71 -7.23 -8.60
CA PHE A 187 7.84 -6.36 -9.76
C PHE A 187 9.31 -6.09 -10.07
N ASP A 188 9.68 -6.28 -11.33
CA ASP A 188 10.97 -5.93 -11.92
C ASP A 188 10.70 -4.93 -13.04
N VAL A 189 10.92 -3.64 -12.77
CA VAL A 189 10.46 -2.53 -13.61
C VAL A 189 11.64 -1.71 -14.10
N THR A 190 11.76 -1.55 -15.41
CA THR A 190 12.73 -0.70 -16.07
C THR A 190 12.04 0.48 -16.74
N LEU A 191 12.39 1.69 -16.32
CA LEU A 191 11.81 2.95 -16.78
C LEU A 191 12.89 3.80 -17.44
N GLU A 192 12.84 3.97 -18.76
CA GLU A 192 13.75 4.88 -19.47
C GLU A 192 13.08 6.24 -19.67
N HIS A 193 13.72 7.30 -19.20
CA HIS A 193 13.18 8.66 -19.17
C HIS A 193 14.24 9.73 -19.42
N PRO A 194 13.88 11.00 -19.72
CA PRO A 194 14.84 12.09 -19.80
C PRO A 194 15.62 12.25 -18.50
N ALA A 195 16.95 12.45 -18.60
CA ALA A 195 17.82 12.60 -17.44
C ALA A 195 17.53 13.84 -16.57
N ALA A 196 16.69 14.76 -17.06
CA ALA A 196 16.23 15.92 -16.29
C ALA A 196 15.08 15.60 -15.30
N LEU A 197 14.49 14.41 -15.40
CA LEU A 197 13.43 13.97 -14.51
C LEU A 197 14.01 13.07 -13.40
N LEU A 198 13.45 13.18 -12.18
CA LEU A 198 13.59 12.16 -11.16
C LEU A 198 12.37 11.23 -11.26
N VAL A 199 12.61 9.93 -11.10
CA VAL A 199 11.57 8.91 -11.18
C VAL A 199 11.60 8.04 -9.91
N PRO A 200 11.06 8.56 -8.77
CA PRO A 200 10.81 7.71 -7.61
C PRO A 200 9.79 6.63 -7.94
N ALA A 201 9.95 5.45 -7.36
CA ALA A 201 9.08 4.30 -7.64
C ALA A 201 9.00 3.34 -6.45
N THR A 202 7.94 2.55 -6.40
CA THR A 202 7.80 1.43 -5.47
C THR A 202 9.02 0.49 -5.53
N GLY A 203 9.51 0.08 -4.36
CA GLY A 203 10.66 -0.83 -4.23
C GLY A 203 11.99 -0.11 -4.09
N THR A 204 13.06 -0.76 -4.52
CA THR A 204 14.42 -0.20 -4.50
C THR A 204 14.84 0.16 -5.90
N SER A 205 15.18 1.41 -6.11
CA SER A 205 15.54 1.95 -7.42
C SER A 205 17.03 2.20 -7.56
N SER A 206 17.54 2.00 -8.77
CA SER A 206 18.90 2.37 -9.18
C SER A 206 18.89 2.99 -10.57
N ASP A 207 19.66 4.08 -10.75
CA ASP A 207 19.75 4.81 -11.99
C ASP A 207 21.06 4.48 -12.73
N THR A 208 20.94 4.27 -14.04
CA THR A 208 22.09 4.12 -14.94
C THR A 208 21.94 5.05 -16.15
N PRO A 209 23.05 5.51 -16.77
CA PRO A 209 22.97 6.27 -18.01
C PRO A 209 22.28 5.46 -19.12
N GLY A 210 21.26 6.04 -19.73
CA GLY A 210 20.59 5.54 -20.93
C GLY A 210 21.17 6.13 -22.22
N ALA A 211 20.45 5.99 -23.33
CA ALA A 211 20.81 6.63 -24.59
C ALA A 211 20.81 8.16 -24.45
N SER A 212 21.46 8.86 -25.34
CA SER A 212 21.68 10.32 -25.40
C SER A 212 20.70 11.19 -24.56
N GLY A 213 21.15 11.62 -23.36
CA GLY A 213 20.38 12.49 -22.47
C GLY A 213 19.24 11.82 -21.73
N ARG A 214 19.23 10.48 -21.67
CA ARG A 214 18.26 9.68 -20.91
C ARG A 214 18.92 8.99 -19.71
N THR A 215 18.08 8.58 -18.77
CA THR A 215 18.39 7.74 -17.62
C THR A 215 17.51 6.50 -17.69
N VAL A 216 18.04 5.37 -17.28
CA VAL A 216 17.29 4.15 -17.04
C VAL A 216 17.21 3.95 -15.53
N THR A 217 16.01 4.08 -14.98
CA THR A 217 15.69 3.71 -13.59
C THR A 217 15.24 2.25 -13.58
N HIS A 218 15.96 1.40 -12.85
CA HIS A 218 15.59 0.02 -12.59
C HIS A 218 15.09 -0.09 -11.16
N ALA A 219 13.81 -0.45 -10.98
CA ALA A 219 13.15 -0.59 -9.70
C ALA A 219 12.74 -2.05 -9.48
N VAL A 220 13.11 -2.59 -8.32
CA VAL A 220 12.74 -3.95 -7.91
C VAL A 220 11.93 -3.89 -6.62
N ALA A 221 10.72 -4.40 -6.66
CA ALA A 221 9.84 -4.51 -5.51
C ALA A 221 9.43 -5.97 -5.31
N THR A 222 9.56 -6.46 -4.08
CA THR A 222 9.18 -7.83 -3.72
C THR A 222 8.11 -7.81 -2.64
N ASN A 223 7.15 -8.72 -2.75
CA ASN A 223 6.05 -8.84 -1.80
C ASN A 223 5.24 -7.52 -1.68
N VAL A 224 4.88 -6.92 -2.79
CA VAL A 224 4.03 -5.73 -2.86
C VAL A 224 2.70 -6.04 -3.56
N ARG A 225 1.66 -5.24 -3.28
CA ARG A 225 0.33 -5.46 -3.88
C ARG A 225 0.19 -4.79 -5.23
N ASP A 226 0.89 -3.68 -5.43
CA ASP A 226 0.91 -2.92 -6.66
C ASP A 226 2.25 -2.20 -6.83
N PHE A 227 2.38 -1.47 -7.92
CA PHE A 227 3.57 -0.70 -8.25
C PHE A 227 3.16 0.67 -8.78
N ALA A 228 3.70 1.71 -8.16
CA ALA A 228 3.50 3.10 -8.54
C ALA A 228 4.83 3.81 -8.76
N TRP A 229 4.82 4.85 -9.57
CA TRP A 229 5.95 5.77 -9.73
C TRP A 229 5.48 7.20 -10.02
N ALA A 230 6.39 8.13 -9.90
CA ALA A 230 6.19 9.49 -10.37
C ALA A 230 7.33 9.90 -11.28
N ALA A 231 7.11 10.91 -12.12
CA ALA A 231 8.13 11.45 -13.01
C ALA A 231 8.04 12.98 -13.08
N GLY A 232 9.12 13.68 -12.74
CA GLY A 232 9.10 15.13 -12.74
C GLY A 232 10.44 15.76 -12.32
N PRO A 233 10.56 17.10 -12.43
CA PRO A 233 11.73 17.83 -11.96
C PRO A 233 11.67 18.03 -10.41
N PHE A 234 11.49 16.95 -9.68
CA PHE A 234 11.43 16.96 -8.22
C PHE A 234 12.74 17.41 -7.57
N THR A 235 12.64 17.88 -6.33
CA THR A 235 13.81 18.01 -5.45
C THR A 235 13.74 16.91 -4.39
N LYS A 236 14.78 16.08 -4.29
CA LYS A 236 14.89 14.96 -3.36
C LYS A 236 15.58 15.40 -2.06
N THR A 237 15.04 14.95 -0.92
CA THR A 237 15.70 15.02 0.39
C THR A 237 15.65 13.61 1.01
N THR A 238 16.76 13.12 1.55
CA THR A 238 16.89 11.77 2.09
C THR A 238 17.27 11.80 3.57
N GLY A 239 16.75 10.85 4.33
CA GLY A 239 17.14 10.60 5.72
C GLY A 239 16.99 9.13 6.09
N VAL A 240 17.42 8.79 7.31
CA VAL A 240 17.27 7.44 7.87
C VAL A 240 16.63 7.59 9.25
N SER A 241 15.60 6.79 9.54
CA SER A 241 14.92 6.79 10.83
C SER A 241 15.80 6.18 11.93
N ALA A 242 15.41 6.32 13.19
CA ALA A 242 16.10 5.67 14.31
C ALA A 242 16.07 4.13 14.20
N GLY A 243 15.01 3.58 13.61
CA GLY A 243 14.89 2.14 13.30
C GLY A 243 15.70 1.67 12.10
N GLY A 244 16.39 2.57 11.40
CA GLY A 244 17.25 2.26 10.26
C GLY A 244 16.55 2.28 8.92
N TYR A 245 15.30 2.73 8.84
CA TYR A 245 14.53 2.82 7.59
C TYR A 245 14.94 4.04 6.78
N ARG A 246 15.29 3.84 5.51
CA ARG A 246 15.56 4.93 4.58
C ARG A 246 14.26 5.60 4.18
N VAL A 247 14.24 6.94 4.20
CA VAL A 247 13.11 7.75 3.73
C VAL A 247 13.62 8.76 2.71
N ASN A 248 12.99 8.81 1.56
CA ASN A 248 13.23 9.81 0.54
C ASN A 248 11.96 10.66 0.39
N VAL A 249 12.11 11.97 0.44
CA VAL A 249 11.03 12.93 0.19
C VAL A 249 11.32 13.65 -1.12
N TYR A 250 10.41 13.52 -2.06
CA TYR A 250 10.41 14.20 -3.35
C TYR A 250 9.34 15.28 -3.34
N ARG A 251 9.70 16.49 -3.64
CA ARG A 251 8.76 17.62 -3.61
C ARG A 251 8.68 18.33 -4.93
N THR A 252 7.50 18.85 -5.27
CA THR A 252 7.33 19.81 -6.34
C THR A 252 7.98 21.14 -5.98
N SER A 253 8.23 22.00 -6.98
CA SER A 253 8.86 23.33 -6.76
C SER A 253 7.99 24.28 -5.92
N ALA A 254 6.68 24.03 -5.83
CA ALA A 254 5.76 24.81 -5.01
C ALA A 254 5.92 24.56 -3.50
N ILE A 255 6.54 23.43 -3.12
CA ILE A 255 6.73 23.07 -1.70
C ILE A 255 8.11 23.53 -1.23
N SER A 256 8.15 24.18 -0.05
CA SER A 256 9.40 24.67 0.54
C SER A 256 10.31 23.55 1.03
N SER A 257 11.62 23.82 1.11
CA SER A 257 12.59 22.86 1.70
C SER A 257 12.32 22.61 3.19
N SER A 258 11.82 23.59 3.92
CA SER A 258 11.46 23.43 5.34
C SER A 258 10.24 22.52 5.53
N SER A 259 9.24 22.62 4.64
CA SER A 259 8.10 21.71 4.65
C SER A 259 8.55 20.28 4.35
N ALA A 260 9.39 20.07 3.33
CA ALA A 260 9.93 18.75 3.00
C ALA A 260 10.77 18.16 4.15
N ALA A 261 11.57 18.95 4.84
CA ALA A 261 12.33 18.52 6.01
C ALA A 261 11.42 18.11 7.19
N SER A 262 10.31 18.84 7.40
CA SER A 262 9.30 18.48 8.40
C SER A 262 8.61 17.16 8.04
N MET A 263 8.23 16.96 6.77
CA MET A 263 7.60 15.72 6.31
C MET A 263 8.57 14.54 6.40
N LEU A 264 9.86 14.74 6.08
CA LEU A 264 10.89 13.72 6.28
C LEU A 264 10.95 13.26 7.75
N THR A 265 10.97 14.21 8.68
CA THR A 265 10.97 13.91 10.12
C THR A 265 9.71 13.17 10.55
N THR A 266 8.54 13.60 10.04
CA THR A 266 7.26 12.91 10.29
C THR A 266 7.30 11.47 9.78
N ALA A 267 7.78 11.25 8.55
CA ALA A 267 7.86 9.92 7.96
C ALA A 267 8.77 8.99 8.75
N GLN A 268 9.96 9.46 9.13
CA GLN A 268 10.90 8.69 9.95
C GLN A 268 10.27 8.26 11.28
N ASN A 269 9.65 9.20 11.99
CA ASN A 269 9.01 8.93 13.28
C ASN A 269 7.78 8.03 13.15
N ALA A 270 6.97 8.18 12.11
CA ALA A 270 5.79 7.36 11.86
C ALA A 270 6.19 5.91 11.55
N LEU A 271 7.17 5.68 10.67
CA LEU A 271 7.68 4.34 10.38
C LEU A 271 8.19 3.64 11.64
N ASP A 272 9.00 4.33 12.47
CA ASP A 272 9.49 3.76 13.72
C ASP A 272 8.35 3.44 14.69
N ALA A 273 7.37 4.33 14.80
CA ALA A 273 6.23 4.16 15.68
C ALA A 273 5.32 3.01 15.25
N HIS A 274 5.01 2.89 13.96
CA HIS A 274 4.17 1.82 13.43
C HIS A 274 4.92 0.48 13.46
N SER A 275 6.22 0.46 13.11
CA SER A 275 7.07 -0.74 13.24
C SER A 275 7.08 -1.31 14.65
N SER A 276 7.15 -0.46 15.65
CA SER A 276 7.15 -0.90 17.06
C SER A 276 5.82 -1.50 17.49
N ARG A 277 4.72 -1.21 16.78
CA ARG A 277 3.38 -1.66 17.12
C ARG A 277 2.93 -2.88 16.33
N PHE A 278 3.26 -2.93 15.04
CA PHE A 278 2.67 -3.90 14.11
C PHE A 278 3.69 -4.87 13.51
N GLY A 279 4.98 -4.67 13.78
CA GLY A 279 6.09 -5.44 13.23
C GLY A 279 7.01 -4.58 12.38
N ALA A 280 8.23 -5.04 12.13
CA ALA A 280 9.23 -4.26 11.40
C ALA A 280 8.75 -3.89 10.00
N TYR A 281 9.00 -2.64 9.58
CA TYR A 281 8.72 -2.20 8.21
C TYR A 281 9.48 -3.09 7.20
N PRO A 282 8.80 -3.71 6.25
CA PRO A 282 9.40 -4.79 5.47
C PRO A 282 10.17 -4.31 4.24
N TYR A 283 9.97 -3.06 3.80
CA TYR A 283 10.58 -2.55 2.58
C TYR A 283 11.92 -1.86 2.87
N ALA A 284 12.81 -1.80 1.89
CA ALA A 284 14.15 -1.24 2.06
C ALA A 284 14.14 0.29 2.22
N GLU A 285 13.16 0.96 1.60
CA GLU A 285 12.98 2.40 1.68
C GLU A 285 11.51 2.79 1.59
N ALA A 286 11.20 4.03 1.95
CA ALA A 286 9.91 4.67 1.73
C ALA A 286 10.14 5.95 0.92
N ASP A 287 9.50 6.04 -0.23
CA ASP A 287 9.48 7.21 -1.08
C ASP A 287 8.20 8.00 -0.84
N VAL A 288 8.31 9.28 -0.46
CA VAL A 288 7.19 10.19 -0.23
C VAL A 288 7.23 11.29 -1.28
N VAL A 289 6.23 11.35 -2.12
CA VAL A 289 6.09 12.35 -3.19
C VAL A 289 5.06 13.39 -2.77
N LEU A 290 5.48 14.65 -2.66
CA LEU A 290 4.67 15.72 -2.13
C LEU A 290 4.17 16.66 -3.23
N ASP A 291 2.84 16.85 -3.27
CA ASP A 291 2.18 17.90 -4.04
C ASP A 291 0.93 18.41 -3.29
N ASN A 292 0.84 19.71 -3.05
CA ASN A 292 -0.31 20.31 -2.37
C ASN A 292 -1.53 20.53 -3.28
N ASN A 293 -1.44 20.20 -4.56
CA ASN A 293 -2.55 20.32 -5.49
C ASN A 293 -3.40 19.04 -5.61
N PHE A 294 -3.02 17.96 -4.92
CA PHE A 294 -3.90 16.79 -4.78
C PHE A 294 -5.23 17.19 -4.15
N TRP A 295 -6.33 16.65 -4.67
CA TRP A 295 -7.67 16.86 -4.11
C TRP A 295 -7.97 15.96 -2.91
N PHE A 296 -7.08 14.98 -2.61
CA PHE A 296 -7.11 14.03 -1.50
C PHE A 296 -5.94 14.30 -0.52
N GLY A 297 -5.90 13.59 0.60
CA GLY A 297 -4.84 13.71 1.62
C GLY A 297 -3.55 13.03 1.21
N GLY A 298 -3.63 11.78 0.82
CA GLY A 298 -2.52 10.96 0.40
C GLY A 298 -2.96 9.71 -0.35
N MET A 299 -1.99 8.88 -0.75
CA MET A 299 -2.19 7.59 -1.39
C MET A 299 -1.02 6.66 -1.02
N GLU A 300 -1.34 5.46 -0.61
CA GLU A 300 -0.58 4.57 0.25
C GLU A 300 0.19 3.45 -0.46
N TYR A 301 0.61 3.59 -1.69
CA TYR A 301 1.30 2.51 -2.41
C TYR A 301 2.44 1.89 -1.58
N PRO A 302 2.70 0.57 -1.69
CA PRO A 302 3.72 -0.09 -0.90
C PRO A 302 5.11 0.50 -1.11
N GLY A 303 5.69 1.07 -0.05
CA GLY A 303 6.99 1.73 -0.13
C GLY A 303 7.02 3.06 -0.90
N PHE A 304 5.88 3.53 -1.42
CA PHE A 304 5.75 4.73 -2.22
C PHE A 304 4.44 5.46 -1.87
N VAL A 305 4.53 6.68 -1.37
CA VAL A 305 3.37 7.45 -0.90
C VAL A 305 3.25 8.75 -1.66
N LEU A 306 2.05 9.08 -2.15
CA LEU A 306 1.70 10.42 -2.58
C LEU A 306 1.08 11.15 -1.39
N ASP A 307 1.41 12.44 -1.16
CA ASP A 307 0.87 13.17 0.01
C ASP A 307 0.84 14.67 -0.22
N VAL A 308 -0.07 15.34 0.45
CA VAL A 308 -0.01 16.78 0.67
C VAL A 308 0.92 17.07 1.85
N VAL A 309 1.32 18.33 2.06
CA VAL A 309 2.12 18.70 3.24
C VAL A 309 1.24 18.68 4.50
N SER A 310 1.05 17.49 5.04
CA SER A 310 0.26 17.22 6.26
C SER A 310 0.86 16.10 7.08
N SER A 311 1.34 16.38 8.29
CA SER A 311 1.87 15.34 9.19
C SER A 311 0.82 14.30 9.58
N THR A 312 -0.46 14.66 9.57
CA THR A 312 -1.55 13.72 9.89
C THR A 312 -1.83 12.79 8.72
N ALA A 313 -1.92 13.34 7.49
CA ALA A 313 -2.08 12.52 6.30
C ALA A 313 -0.88 11.58 6.14
N LEU A 314 0.35 12.08 6.18
CA LEU A 314 1.53 11.25 6.03
C LEU A 314 1.64 10.12 7.09
N ALA A 315 1.27 10.38 8.34
CA ALA A 315 1.26 9.33 9.36
C ALA A 315 0.18 8.28 9.10
N HIS A 316 -0.92 8.66 8.47
CA HIS A 316 -2.00 7.79 8.01
C HIS A 316 -1.50 6.93 6.82
N GLU A 317 -0.99 7.55 5.76
CA GLU A 317 -0.49 6.84 4.58
C GLU A 317 0.62 5.83 4.92
N LEU A 318 1.47 6.17 5.88
CA LEU A 318 2.51 5.26 6.34
C LEU A 318 1.98 4.12 7.24
N ALA A 319 0.82 4.26 7.86
CA ALA A 319 0.17 3.17 8.58
C ALA A 319 -0.42 2.13 7.62
N HIS A 320 -0.84 2.52 6.42
CA HIS A 320 -1.26 1.63 5.35
C HIS A 320 -0.17 0.67 4.88
N GLN A 321 1.09 0.94 5.19
CA GLN A 321 2.15 -0.03 4.90
C GLN A 321 1.94 -1.34 5.65
N TRP A 322 1.19 -1.34 6.76
CA TRP A 322 0.75 -2.53 7.51
C TRP A 322 -0.68 -2.93 7.17
N PHE A 323 -1.63 -2.00 7.14
CA PHE A 323 -3.05 -2.24 6.84
C PHE A 323 -3.32 -1.77 5.41
N TYR A 324 -3.31 -2.61 4.45
CA TYR A 324 -3.24 -2.59 3.01
C TYR A 324 -1.96 -3.26 2.49
N GLY A 325 -0.78 -2.66 2.65
CA GLY A 325 0.47 -3.16 2.06
C GLY A 325 0.79 -4.59 2.50
N ILE A 326 0.83 -4.85 3.80
CA ILE A 326 1.17 -6.15 4.40
C ILE A 326 -0.08 -7.00 4.64
N VAL A 327 -1.02 -6.48 5.40
CA VAL A 327 -2.33 -7.10 5.65
C VAL A 327 -3.31 -6.52 4.67
N GLY A 328 -3.52 -7.20 3.54
CA GLY A 328 -4.44 -6.74 2.53
C GLY A 328 -5.88 -7.13 2.77
N ASP A 329 -6.76 -6.49 2.09
CA ASP A 329 -8.18 -6.79 2.04
C ASP A 329 -8.75 -6.51 0.64
N ASP A 330 -10.02 -6.71 0.45
CA ASP A 330 -10.77 -6.26 -0.71
C ASP A 330 -11.37 -4.89 -0.36
N GLU A 331 -10.66 -3.81 -0.70
CA GLU A 331 -11.01 -2.44 -0.33
C GLU A 331 -12.40 -2.03 -0.79
N TYR A 332 -12.85 -2.52 -1.95
CA TYR A 332 -14.19 -2.24 -2.42
C TYR A 332 -15.28 -2.87 -1.55
N THR A 333 -15.05 -4.07 -1.05
CA THR A 333 -16.05 -4.80 -0.25
C THR A 333 -15.95 -4.52 1.24
N THR A 334 -14.75 -4.15 1.73
CA THR A 334 -14.50 -3.96 3.16
C THR A 334 -13.54 -2.80 3.49
N PRO A 335 -13.79 -1.57 3.00
CA PRO A 335 -12.89 -0.41 3.18
C PRO A 335 -12.59 -0.09 4.66
N TRP A 336 -13.38 -0.61 5.57
CA TRP A 336 -13.19 -0.44 7.01
C TRP A 336 -11.92 -1.12 7.54
N LEU A 337 -11.50 -2.26 6.95
CA LEU A 337 -10.33 -3.02 7.40
C LEU A 337 -9.02 -2.29 7.11
N ASP A 338 -9.05 -1.41 6.16
CA ASP A 338 -7.97 -0.57 5.73
C ASP A 338 -8.00 0.78 6.48
N GLU A 339 -8.97 1.61 6.20
CA GLU A 339 -9.04 3.02 6.58
C GLU A 339 -9.24 3.25 8.09
N ALA A 340 -10.08 2.42 8.73
CA ALA A 340 -10.29 2.59 10.15
C ALA A 340 -9.07 2.20 10.98
N PHE A 341 -8.32 1.20 10.51
CA PHE A 341 -7.11 0.72 11.19
C PHE A 341 -5.98 1.74 11.08
N THR A 342 -5.82 2.35 9.92
CA THR A 342 -4.81 3.39 9.68
C THR A 342 -5.14 4.67 10.44
N ASP A 343 -6.40 5.08 10.49
CA ASP A 343 -6.85 6.22 11.31
C ASP A 343 -6.65 5.94 12.81
N TYR A 344 -6.88 4.71 13.27
CA TYR A 344 -6.58 4.31 14.64
C TYR A 344 -5.07 4.31 14.92
N ALA A 345 -4.26 3.78 14.01
CA ALA A 345 -2.80 3.78 14.14
C ALA A 345 -2.24 5.22 14.15
N THR A 346 -2.82 6.11 13.36
CA THR A 346 -2.51 7.54 13.34
C THR A 346 -2.82 8.21 14.68
N ASP A 347 -3.97 7.93 15.28
CA ASP A 347 -4.29 8.41 16.62
C ASP A 347 -3.29 7.90 17.67
N LEU A 348 -2.83 6.64 17.56
CA LEU A 348 -1.77 6.10 18.44
C LEU A 348 -0.43 6.80 18.22
N TYR A 349 -0.06 7.12 16.99
CA TYR A 349 1.14 7.87 16.66
C TYR A 349 1.15 9.25 17.33
N PHE A 350 0.05 9.98 17.27
CA PHE A 350 -0.11 11.29 17.92
C PHE A 350 -0.42 11.21 19.42
N GLY A 351 -0.30 10.04 20.05
CA GLY A 351 -0.50 9.87 21.48
C GLY A 351 -1.96 9.98 21.94
N LYS A 352 -2.93 9.91 21.02
CA LYS A 352 -4.36 9.98 21.33
C LYS A 352 -4.91 8.66 21.89
N THR A 353 -4.17 8.01 22.74
CA THR A 353 -4.51 6.69 23.30
C THR A 353 -5.71 6.70 24.26
N GLY A 354 -6.08 7.88 24.79
CA GLY A 354 -7.24 8.05 25.66
C GLY A 354 -8.56 8.35 24.94
N THR A 355 -8.57 8.38 23.61
CA THR A 355 -9.73 8.76 22.81
C THR A 355 -10.96 7.92 23.17
N ASN A 356 -12.09 8.59 23.39
CA ASN A 356 -13.40 8.03 23.66
C ASN A 356 -14.45 8.75 22.81
N CYS A 357 -14.41 8.51 21.51
CA CYS A 357 -15.28 9.17 20.56
C CYS A 357 -16.55 8.37 20.21
N TRP A 358 -16.64 7.12 20.63
CA TRP A 358 -17.81 6.28 20.32
C TRP A 358 -19.12 6.89 20.82
N ASN A 359 -19.12 7.54 21.97
CA ASN A 359 -20.31 8.19 22.52
C ASN A 359 -20.86 9.34 21.66
N SER A 360 -20.09 9.81 20.70
CA SER A 360 -20.48 10.90 19.76
C SER A 360 -20.96 10.36 18.41
N VAL A 361 -20.95 9.04 18.21
CA VAL A 361 -21.38 8.40 16.96
C VAL A 361 -22.89 8.56 16.77
N THR A 362 -23.27 9.04 15.59
CA THR A 362 -24.68 9.22 15.20
C THR A 362 -24.91 8.63 13.82
N TRP A 363 -25.79 7.63 13.77
CA TRP A 363 -26.17 6.97 12.53
C TRP A 363 -27.30 7.76 11.84
N GLN A 364 -27.14 7.98 10.53
CA GLN A 364 -28.19 8.66 9.74
C GLN A 364 -29.24 7.68 9.22
N SER A 365 -28.89 6.41 9.11
CA SER A 365 -29.77 5.37 8.58
C SER A 365 -29.60 4.08 9.39
N SER A 366 -30.66 3.26 9.40
CA SER A 366 -30.59 1.91 9.93
C SER A 366 -29.74 0.97 9.07
N SER A 367 -29.49 1.32 7.82
CA SER A 367 -28.67 0.54 6.90
C SER A 367 -27.18 0.88 6.95
N GLU A 368 -26.76 2.02 7.54
CA GLU A 368 -25.34 2.32 7.71
C GLU A 368 -24.64 1.25 8.55
N ARG A 369 -23.51 0.76 8.08
CA ARG A 369 -22.60 -0.17 8.78
C ARG A 369 -21.17 0.33 8.65
N LEU A 370 -20.31 0.06 9.62
CA LEU A 370 -18.85 0.28 9.44
C LEU A 370 -18.32 -0.54 8.27
N THR A 371 -18.83 -1.75 8.12
CA THR A 371 -18.43 -2.72 7.09
C THR A 371 -19.25 -2.62 5.79
N SER A 372 -19.96 -1.51 5.54
CA SER A 372 -20.64 -1.32 4.26
C SER A 372 -19.63 -1.23 3.11
N PRO A 373 -19.90 -1.87 1.95
CA PRO A 373 -19.02 -1.84 0.79
C PRO A 373 -19.06 -0.48 0.08
N MET A 374 -18.09 -0.25 -0.83
CA MET A 374 -18.02 0.98 -1.62
C MET A 374 -19.27 1.23 -2.46
N SER A 375 -19.97 0.17 -2.93
CA SER A 375 -21.26 0.34 -3.59
C SER A 375 -22.34 1.04 -2.73
N TYR A 376 -22.27 0.89 -1.42
CA TYR A 376 -23.10 1.67 -0.50
C TYR A 376 -22.60 3.10 -0.37
N TRP A 377 -21.29 3.27 -0.22
CA TRP A 377 -20.67 4.59 0.00
C TRP A 377 -20.71 5.47 -1.25
N ASP A 378 -20.64 4.91 -2.44
CA ASP A 378 -20.82 5.66 -3.69
C ASP A 378 -22.21 6.33 -3.77
N ALA A 379 -23.23 5.67 -3.21
CA ALA A 379 -24.57 6.23 -3.07
C ALA A 379 -24.70 7.18 -1.84
N HIS A 380 -23.75 7.19 -0.92
CA HIS A 380 -23.76 7.94 0.34
C HIS A 380 -22.41 8.64 0.60
N SER A 381 -21.80 9.20 -0.44
CA SER A 381 -20.41 9.69 -0.43
C SER A 381 -20.10 10.69 0.71
N SER A 382 -21.03 11.57 1.05
CA SER A 382 -20.86 12.53 2.15
C SER A 382 -20.71 11.87 3.55
N ARG A 383 -20.99 10.58 3.66
CA ARG A 383 -20.90 9.82 4.93
C ARG A 383 -19.67 8.93 5.01
N TYR A 384 -19.04 8.61 3.88
CA TYR A 384 -17.94 7.66 3.79
C TYR A 384 -16.83 7.95 4.81
N SER A 385 -16.18 9.08 4.71
CA SER A 385 -15.08 9.48 5.61
C SER A 385 -15.53 9.55 7.08
N THR A 386 -16.75 10.09 7.35
CA THR A 386 -17.25 10.15 8.74
C THR A 386 -17.43 8.76 9.34
N VAL A 387 -17.95 7.80 8.58
CA VAL A 387 -18.32 6.49 9.11
C VAL A 387 -17.13 5.52 9.05
N VAL A 388 -16.52 5.35 7.90
CA VAL A 388 -15.46 4.36 7.73
C VAL A 388 -14.21 4.76 8.51
N TYR A 389 -13.72 5.96 8.34
CA TYR A 389 -12.56 6.50 9.07
C TYR A 389 -12.93 6.89 10.51
N GLY A 390 -13.82 7.87 10.66
CA GLY A 390 -14.11 8.49 11.95
C GLY A 390 -14.76 7.53 12.95
N TYR A 391 -15.88 6.91 12.60
CA TYR A 391 -16.57 5.96 13.49
C TYR A 391 -15.82 4.64 13.57
N GLY A 392 -15.16 4.24 12.47
CA GLY A 392 -14.32 3.05 12.42
C GLY A 392 -13.22 3.08 13.47
N LYS A 393 -12.39 4.13 13.49
CA LYS A 393 -11.36 4.25 14.54
C LYS A 393 -11.95 4.38 15.94
N CYS A 394 -13.12 5.01 16.09
CA CYS A 394 -13.78 5.10 17.38
C CYS A 394 -14.23 3.73 17.90
N ALA A 395 -14.67 2.82 17.00
CA ALA A 395 -14.97 1.44 17.34
C ALA A 395 -13.70 0.69 17.79
N LEU A 396 -12.55 0.90 17.12
CA LEU A 396 -11.27 0.30 17.53
C LEU A 396 -10.78 0.86 18.87
N HIS A 397 -10.96 2.14 19.15
CA HIS A 397 -10.70 2.70 20.48
C HIS A 397 -11.62 2.11 21.55
N ASP A 398 -12.88 1.82 21.21
CA ASP A 398 -13.82 1.19 22.14
C ASP A 398 -13.50 -0.29 22.38
N LEU A 399 -13.06 -1.00 21.33
CA LEU A 399 -12.53 -2.36 21.47
C LEU A 399 -11.30 -2.38 22.38
N ARG A 400 -10.39 -1.41 22.23
CA ARG A 400 -9.24 -1.27 23.12
C ARG A 400 -9.66 -1.07 24.59
N ARG A 401 -10.70 -0.29 24.86
CA ARG A 401 -11.23 -0.13 26.24
C ARG A 401 -11.82 -1.43 26.75
N THR A 402 -12.49 -2.19 25.89
CA THR A 402 -13.08 -3.50 26.23
C THR A 402 -12.02 -4.55 26.54
N LEU A 403 -10.96 -4.64 25.71
CA LEU A 403 -9.91 -5.64 25.87
C LEU A 403 -8.80 -5.23 26.85
N GLY A 404 -8.63 -3.93 27.07
CA GLY A 404 -7.46 -3.34 27.71
C GLY A 404 -6.35 -3.03 26.72
N THR A 405 -5.58 -1.95 26.99
CA THR A 405 -4.59 -1.42 26.03
C THR A 405 -3.49 -2.42 25.65
N THR A 406 -2.94 -3.14 26.61
CA THR A 406 -1.90 -4.15 26.34
C THR A 406 -2.43 -5.31 25.52
N THR A 407 -3.61 -5.83 25.84
CA THR A 407 -4.25 -6.93 25.10
C THR A 407 -4.57 -6.51 23.65
N MET A 408 -5.12 -5.31 23.46
CA MET A 408 -5.37 -4.77 22.11
C MET A 408 -4.11 -4.62 21.30
N GLN A 409 -3.02 -4.11 21.90
CA GLN A 409 -1.73 -3.96 21.20
C GLN A 409 -1.15 -5.33 20.79
N THR A 410 -1.17 -6.30 21.70
CA THR A 410 -0.72 -7.67 21.41
C THR A 410 -1.58 -8.33 20.33
N MET A 411 -2.89 -8.13 20.39
CA MET A 411 -3.85 -8.67 19.41
C MET A 411 -3.57 -8.09 18.03
N LEU A 412 -3.43 -6.77 17.88
CA LEU A 412 -3.14 -6.14 16.58
C LEU A 412 -1.77 -6.56 16.02
N TYR A 413 -0.75 -6.67 16.88
CA TYR A 413 0.54 -7.20 16.47
C TYR A 413 0.40 -8.64 15.91
N ASN A 414 -0.24 -9.52 16.66
CA ASN A 414 -0.43 -10.91 16.25
C ASN A 414 -1.32 -11.03 15.00
N TYR A 415 -2.34 -10.18 14.88
CA TYR A 415 -3.19 -10.10 13.70
C TYR A 415 -2.38 -9.71 12.46
N ALA A 416 -1.55 -8.67 12.54
CA ALA A 416 -0.66 -8.30 11.45
C ALA A 416 0.33 -9.43 11.10
N GLN A 417 0.92 -10.09 12.11
CA GLN A 417 1.85 -11.20 11.86
C GLN A 417 1.17 -12.43 11.25
N SER A 418 -0.06 -12.74 11.63
CA SER A 418 -0.79 -13.91 11.11
C SER A 418 -1.29 -13.71 9.67
N HIS A 419 -1.43 -12.47 9.23
CA HIS A 419 -1.86 -12.11 7.87
C HIS A 419 -0.74 -11.43 7.06
N TRP A 420 0.51 -11.60 7.51
CA TRP A 420 1.67 -10.97 6.88
C TRP A 420 1.80 -11.40 5.42
N TYR A 421 1.66 -10.45 4.50
CA TYR A 421 1.57 -10.66 3.05
C TYR A 421 0.34 -11.47 2.59
N GLY A 422 -0.62 -11.65 3.49
CA GLY A 422 -1.90 -12.30 3.19
C GLY A 422 -3.03 -11.30 2.94
N VAL A 423 -4.23 -11.83 2.87
CA VAL A 423 -5.48 -11.08 2.81
C VAL A 423 -6.29 -11.40 4.05
N SER A 424 -6.80 -10.38 4.72
CA SER A 424 -7.70 -10.51 5.87
C SER A 424 -9.12 -10.15 5.50
N THR A 425 -10.06 -10.67 6.28
CA THR A 425 -11.49 -10.42 6.16
C THR A 425 -12.06 -9.96 7.51
N VAL A 426 -13.27 -9.41 7.53
CA VAL A 426 -13.96 -9.04 8.79
C VAL A 426 -14.09 -10.23 9.74
N PRO A 427 -14.45 -11.46 9.30
CA PRO A 427 -14.42 -12.64 10.16
C PRO A 427 -13.04 -12.94 10.78
N ASP A 428 -11.94 -12.75 10.04
CA ASP A 428 -10.59 -12.99 10.56
C ASP A 428 -10.25 -12.00 11.69
N PHE A 429 -10.57 -10.72 11.50
CA PHE A 429 -10.39 -9.73 12.54
C PHE A 429 -11.26 -10.02 13.78
N LYS A 430 -12.54 -10.38 13.59
CA LYS A 430 -13.45 -10.74 14.68
C LYS A 430 -12.92 -11.95 15.46
N ALA A 431 -12.40 -12.95 14.76
CA ALA A 431 -11.79 -14.13 15.38
C ALA A 431 -10.54 -13.78 16.20
N ALA A 432 -9.66 -12.92 15.69
CA ALA A 432 -8.49 -12.43 16.42
C ALA A 432 -8.89 -11.66 17.70
N ALA A 433 -9.87 -10.77 17.60
CA ALA A 433 -10.39 -10.02 18.73
C ALA A 433 -11.07 -10.93 19.77
N GLN A 434 -11.89 -11.89 19.33
CA GLN A 434 -12.54 -12.86 20.23
C GLN A 434 -11.50 -13.76 20.94
N SER A 435 -10.45 -14.17 20.23
CA SER A 435 -9.34 -14.92 20.84
C SER A 435 -8.65 -14.11 21.95
N ALA A 436 -8.44 -12.83 21.72
CA ALA A 436 -7.85 -11.92 22.70
C ALA A 436 -8.77 -11.64 23.89
N ALA A 437 -10.11 -11.63 23.68
CA ALA A 437 -11.11 -11.45 24.72
C ALA A 437 -11.31 -12.71 25.61
N GLY A 438 -10.79 -13.86 25.18
CA GLY A 438 -10.91 -15.13 25.88
C GLY A 438 -12.38 -15.57 26.04
N SER A 439 -12.83 -15.75 27.30
CA SER A 439 -14.20 -16.16 27.59
C SER A 439 -15.23 -15.03 27.50
N THR A 440 -14.82 -13.77 27.36
CA THR A 440 -15.72 -12.63 27.23
C THR A 440 -16.27 -12.58 25.81
N SER A 441 -17.57 -12.74 25.62
CA SER A 441 -18.19 -12.67 24.29
C SER A 441 -18.20 -11.24 23.77
N LEU A 442 -17.74 -11.06 22.52
CA LEU A 442 -17.78 -9.79 21.80
C LEU A 442 -19.02 -9.64 20.89
N SER A 443 -19.98 -10.59 20.93
CA SER A 443 -21.16 -10.54 20.04
C SER A 443 -21.97 -9.24 20.19
N SER A 444 -22.20 -8.78 21.41
CA SER A 444 -22.89 -7.50 21.65
C SER A 444 -22.08 -6.31 21.18
N PHE A 445 -20.73 -6.38 21.26
CA PHE A 445 -19.84 -5.34 20.76
C PHE A 445 -20.03 -5.18 19.26
N TRP A 446 -19.96 -6.26 18.49
CA TRP A 446 -20.12 -6.20 17.02
C TRP A 446 -21.47 -5.63 16.60
N THR A 447 -22.54 -6.07 17.25
CA THR A 447 -23.90 -5.56 16.99
C THR A 447 -24.01 -4.06 17.31
N THR A 448 -23.49 -3.62 18.46
CA THR A 448 -23.54 -2.22 18.88
C THR A 448 -22.74 -1.32 17.91
N HIS A 449 -21.60 -1.80 17.45
CA HIS A 449 -20.72 -1.05 16.55
C HIS A 449 -21.05 -1.24 15.07
N ARG A 450 -22.12 -1.99 14.76
CA ARG A 450 -22.56 -2.27 13.39
C ARG A 450 -21.41 -2.80 12.49
N ILE A 451 -20.66 -3.75 13.04
CA ILE A 451 -19.61 -4.48 12.34
C ILE A 451 -20.21 -5.84 11.95
N ASP A 452 -20.69 -5.94 10.70
CA ASP A 452 -21.25 -7.17 10.13
C ASP A 452 -20.11 -8.03 9.52
N GLY A 453 -20.39 -9.29 9.18
CA GLY A 453 -19.41 -10.25 8.62
C GLY A 453 -19.12 -11.44 9.52
#